data_9325fbd87063cad6fb51aba23026db4e
#
_entry.id   9325fbd87063cad6fb51aba23026db4e
#
_cell.length_a   1.000
_cell.length_b   1.000
_cell.length_c   1.000
_cell.angle_alpha   90.00
_cell.angle_beta   90.00
_cell.angle_gamma   90.00
#
_symmetry.space_group_name_H-M   'P 1'
#
loop_
_entity.id
_entity.type
_entity.pdbx_description
1 polymer ?
#
loop_
_entity_poly.entity_id
_entity_poly.type
_entity_poly.pdbx_seq_one_letter_code
_entity_poly.pdbx_strand_id
1 'polypeptide(L)'
;MTEQAICDAVLREHPMMFRNAIGYGIAAAPKRIHRLNDGKILIDKGSPIRFGLFPGSSDMIGYKPTIITLDMVGQMVAIFQGIEVKTEHDRLSEEQRKWNRALIRDGAIAEVWHYNGHNIEILRGERII
;
A
#
# COMPACT_ATOMS: atom_id res chain seq x y z
N MET A 1 -17.16 -17.49 -14.54
CA MET A 1 -16.56 -16.99 -13.28
C MET A 1 -16.21 -15.54 -13.48
N THR A 2 -16.54 -14.66 -12.53
CA THR A 2 -16.22 -13.24 -12.63
C THR A 2 -14.77 -12.98 -12.19
N GLU A 3 -14.18 -11.88 -12.66
CA GLU A 3 -12.85 -11.42 -12.22
C GLU A 3 -12.77 -11.30 -10.67
N GLN A 4 -13.83 -10.78 -10.05
CA GLN A 4 -13.90 -10.68 -8.59
C GLN A 4 -13.79 -12.07 -7.92
N ALA A 5 -14.49 -13.07 -8.42
CA ALA A 5 -14.42 -14.42 -7.86
C ALA A 5 -13.03 -15.05 -7.99
N ILE A 6 -12.29 -14.71 -9.05
CA ILE A 6 -10.90 -15.14 -9.23
C ILE A 6 -9.99 -14.43 -8.20
N CYS A 7 -10.14 -13.11 -8.05
CA CYS A 7 -9.38 -12.36 -7.02
C CYS A 7 -9.64 -12.90 -5.60
N ASP A 8 -10.89 -13.22 -5.28
CA ASP A 8 -11.24 -13.80 -3.97
C ASP A 8 -10.61 -15.19 -3.76
N ALA A 9 -10.48 -15.97 -4.82
CA ALA A 9 -9.76 -17.26 -4.76
C ALA A 9 -8.27 -17.05 -4.49
N VAL A 10 -7.63 -16.08 -5.17
CA VAL A 10 -6.23 -15.72 -4.93
C VAL A 10 -6.01 -15.28 -3.49
N LEU A 11 -6.88 -14.43 -2.94
CA LEU A 11 -6.75 -13.95 -1.55
C LEU A 11 -6.90 -15.05 -0.52
N ARG A 12 -7.70 -16.09 -0.78
CA ARG A 12 -7.80 -17.25 0.12
C ARG A 12 -6.51 -18.06 0.19
N GLU A 13 -5.78 -18.19 -0.91
CA GLU A 13 -4.53 -18.94 -0.99
C GLU A 13 -3.31 -18.07 -0.63
N HIS A 14 -3.38 -16.79 -0.92
CA HIS A 14 -2.28 -15.82 -0.77
C HIS A 14 -2.77 -14.58 -0.02
N PRO A 15 -2.91 -14.63 1.32
CA PRO A 15 -3.53 -13.56 2.12
C PRO A 15 -2.77 -12.24 2.12
N MET A 16 -1.49 -12.24 1.69
CA MET A 16 -0.67 -11.02 1.58
C MET A 16 -0.64 -10.45 0.16
N MET A 17 -1.59 -10.84 -0.70
CA MET A 17 -1.83 -10.21 -1.98
C MET A 17 -2.84 -9.07 -1.83
N PHE A 18 -2.71 -8.04 -2.65
CA PHE A 18 -3.55 -6.86 -2.66
C PHE A 18 -4.04 -6.58 -4.07
N ARG A 19 -5.27 -6.12 -4.19
CA ARG A 19 -5.79 -5.72 -5.48
C ARG A 19 -5.11 -4.44 -5.96
N ASN A 20 -4.60 -4.47 -7.19
CA ASN A 20 -3.98 -3.33 -7.85
C ASN A 20 -4.94 -2.75 -8.89
N ALA A 21 -6.01 -2.10 -8.42
CA ALA A 21 -6.91 -1.41 -9.32
C ALA A 21 -6.22 -0.17 -9.89
N ILE A 22 -6.14 -0.09 -11.23
CA ILE A 22 -5.50 1.02 -11.94
C ILE A 22 -6.57 1.91 -12.54
N GLY A 23 -6.43 3.22 -12.38
CA GLY A 23 -7.39 4.14 -12.98
C GLY A 23 -7.18 5.59 -12.61
N TYR A 24 -8.17 6.37 -13.02
CA TYR A 24 -8.29 7.78 -12.69
C TYR A 24 -9.55 8.00 -11.89
N GLY A 25 -9.51 8.92 -10.95
CA GLY A 25 -10.65 9.30 -10.14
C GLY A 25 -10.56 10.76 -9.74
N ILE A 26 -11.50 11.17 -8.91
CA ILE A 26 -11.52 12.51 -8.31
C ILE A 26 -11.53 12.32 -6.79
N ALA A 27 -10.51 12.82 -6.12
CA ALA A 27 -10.44 12.87 -4.67
C ALA A 27 -11.14 14.13 -4.14
N ALA A 28 -12.00 13.95 -3.14
CA ALA A 28 -12.62 15.05 -2.43
C ALA A 28 -12.86 14.67 -0.97
N ALA A 29 -12.87 15.66 -0.06
CA ALA A 29 -13.30 15.44 1.31
C ALA A 29 -14.77 14.96 1.33
N PRO A 30 -15.17 14.03 2.22
CA PRO A 30 -16.54 13.48 2.25
C PRO A 30 -17.63 14.56 2.28
N LYS A 31 -17.42 15.67 2.99
CA LYS A 31 -18.35 16.81 3.05
C LYS A 31 -18.55 17.55 1.72
N ARG A 32 -17.72 17.29 0.72
CA ARG A 32 -17.79 17.89 -0.63
C ARG A 32 -18.39 16.95 -1.66
N ILE A 33 -18.82 15.76 -1.24
CA ILE A 33 -19.44 14.75 -2.09
C ILE A 33 -20.92 14.70 -1.77
N HIS A 34 -21.76 15.04 -2.75
CA HIS A 34 -23.21 15.11 -2.61
C HIS A 34 -23.88 14.11 -3.55
N ARG A 35 -24.73 13.24 -3.01
CA ARG A 35 -25.58 12.35 -3.80
C ARG A 35 -26.89 13.09 -4.13
N LEU A 36 -27.20 13.16 -5.40
CA LEU A 36 -28.44 13.77 -5.89
C LEU A 36 -29.54 12.73 -5.99
N ASN A 37 -30.81 13.17 -6.01
CA ASN A 37 -31.99 12.29 -6.07
C ASN A 37 -32.06 11.47 -7.37
N ASP A 38 -31.43 11.93 -8.45
CA ASP A 38 -31.33 11.23 -9.73
C ASP A 38 -30.19 10.18 -9.80
N GLY A 39 -29.51 9.94 -8.67
CA GLY A 39 -28.38 9.01 -8.58
C GLY A 39 -27.02 9.59 -9.00
N LYS A 40 -26.99 10.82 -9.45
CA LYS A 40 -25.72 11.52 -9.75
C LYS A 40 -24.95 11.87 -8.50
N ILE A 41 -23.65 12.04 -8.65
CA ILE A 41 -22.76 12.51 -7.58
C ILE A 41 -22.19 13.86 -8.02
N LEU A 42 -22.43 14.88 -7.18
CA LEU A 42 -21.80 16.17 -7.31
C LEU A 42 -20.58 16.25 -6.39
N ILE A 43 -19.44 16.64 -6.95
CA ILE A 43 -18.19 16.82 -6.20
C ILE A 43 -17.79 18.30 -6.29
N ASP A 44 -17.75 18.96 -5.12
CA ASP A 44 -17.28 20.34 -5.01
C ASP A 44 -15.77 20.35 -4.71
N LYS A 45 -15.00 21.07 -5.52
CA LYS A 45 -13.54 21.22 -5.38
C LYS A 45 -12.80 19.88 -5.30
N GLY A 46 -13.13 18.94 -6.16
CA GLY A 46 -12.40 17.70 -6.32
C GLY A 46 -11.07 17.89 -7.04
N SER A 47 -10.12 17.00 -6.74
CA SER A 47 -8.81 16.97 -7.42
C SER A 47 -8.66 15.66 -8.21
N PRO A 48 -8.22 15.69 -9.48
CA PRO A 48 -7.93 14.48 -10.22
C PRO A 48 -6.84 13.67 -9.52
N ILE A 49 -7.05 12.35 -9.43
CA ILE A 49 -6.06 11.41 -8.92
C ILE A 49 -5.87 10.25 -9.89
N ARG A 50 -4.68 9.72 -9.92
CA ARG A 50 -4.37 8.44 -10.52
C ARG A 50 -4.12 7.45 -9.39
N PHE A 51 -4.67 6.25 -9.50
CA PHE A 51 -4.49 5.18 -8.50
C PHE A 51 -3.98 3.90 -9.15
N GLY A 52 -3.46 3.00 -8.33
CA GLY A 52 -2.76 1.80 -8.76
C GLY A 52 -1.33 2.07 -9.20
N LEU A 53 -0.65 1.04 -9.68
CA LEU A 53 0.71 1.16 -10.21
C LEU A 53 0.71 1.85 -11.59
N PHE A 54 1.21 1.20 -12.63
CA PHE A 54 1.22 1.73 -14.00
C PHE A 54 0.41 0.81 -14.92
N PRO A 55 -0.08 1.31 -16.05
CA PRO A 55 -0.80 0.49 -17.04
C PRO A 55 0.02 -0.73 -17.45
N GLY A 56 -0.60 -1.91 -17.43
CA GLY A 56 0.06 -3.18 -17.73
C GLY A 56 0.69 -3.87 -16.53
N SER A 57 0.66 -3.28 -15.32
CA SER A 57 1.03 -4.00 -14.11
C SER A 57 -0.04 -5.03 -13.72
N SER A 58 0.35 -6.01 -12.90
CA SER A 58 -0.52 -7.13 -12.48
C SER A 58 -1.75 -6.65 -11.70
N ASP A 59 -2.88 -7.35 -11.87
CA ASP A 59 -4.15 -7.08 -11.15
C ASP A 59 -4.04 -7.32 -9.65
N MET A 60 -3.15 -8.22 -9.25
CA MET A 60 -2.84 -8.51 -7.85
C MET A 60 -1.34 -8.37 -7.62
N ILE A 61 -0.97 -7.70 -6.55
CA ILE A 61 0.41 -7.52 -6.08
C ILE A 61 0.52 -7.88 -4.60
N GLY A 62 1.68 -8.29 -4.17
CA GLY A 62 1.87 -8.64 -2.77
C GLY A 62 3.20 -9.34 -2.53
N TYR A 63 3.31 -10.04 -1.41
CA TYR A 63 4.50 -10.81 -1.07
C TYR A 63 4.14 -12.14 -0.44
N LYS A 64 5.08 -13.07 -0.49
CA LYS A 64 5.00 -14.37 0.16
C LYS A 64 6.23 -14.57 1.03
N PRO A 65 6.10 -14.66 2.37
CA PRO A 65 7.21 -15.02 3.22
C PRO A 65 7.78 -16.38 2.79
N THR A 66 9.08 -16.43 2.56
CA THR A 66 9.75 -17.64 2.08
C THR A 66 11.07 -17.81 2.82
N ILE A 67 11.35 -19.01 3.31
CA ILE A 67 12.63 -19.33 3.93
C ILE A 67 13.67 -19.46 2.81
N ILE A 68 14.78 -18.72 2.94
CA ILE A 68 15.91 -18.82 2.03
C ILE A 68 16.61 -20.15 2.25
N THR A 69 16.78 -20.93 1.18
CA THR A 69 17.44 -22.22 1.17
C THR A 69 18.81 -22.15 0.46
N LEU A 70 19.64 -23.18 0.61
CA LEU A 70 20.99 -23.18 0.05
C LEU A 70 21.02 -23.06 -1.49
N ASP A 71 20.01 -23.59 -2.17
CA ASP A 71 19.88 -23.48 -3.63
C ASP A 71 19.56 -22.05 -4.12
N MET A 72 19.13 -21.17 -3.21
CA MET A 72 18.89 -19.75 -3.50
C MET A 72 20.15 -18.89 -3.29
N VAL A 73 21.21 -19.42 -2.71
CA VAL A 73 22.45 -18.67 -2.47
C VAL A 73 23.09 -18.25 -3.79
N GLY A 74 23.42 -16.96 -3.89
CA GLY A 74 23.98 -16.35 -5.10
C GLY A 74 22.94 -15.98 -6.17
N GLN A 75 21.65 -16.24 -5.95
CA GLN A 75 20.59 -15.78 -6.83
C GLN A 75 20.09 -14.39 -6.40
N MET A 76 19.64 -13.61 -7.38
CA MET A 76 18.97 -12.34 -7.13
C MET A 76 17.52 -12.61 -6.71
N VAL A 77 17.11 -12.04 -5.58
CA VAL A 77 15.72 -12.10 -5.08
C VAL A 77 15.17 -10.69 -4.90
N ALA A 78 13.91 -10.50 -5.23
CA ALA A 78 13.20 -9.25 -4.94
C ALA A 78 12.59 -9.33 -3.54
N ILE A 79 12.93 -8.36 -2.68
CA ILE A 79 12.37 -8.25 -1.34
C ILE A 79 11.31 -7.14 -1.34
N PHE A 80 10.11 -7.44 -0.84
CA PHE A 80 9.06 -6.43 -0.70
C PHE A 80 9.52 -5.34 0.26
N GLN A 81 9.30 -4.08 -0.15
CA GLN A 81 9.64 -2.91 0.66
C GLN A 81 8.44 -1.98 0.78
N GLY A 82 8.10 -1.62 2.03
CA GLY A 82 7.12 -0.59 2.34
C GLY A 82 7.82 0.65 2.90
N ILE A 83 7.54 1.81 2.32
CA ILE A 83 8.05 3.10 2.79
C ILE A 83 6.86 3.98 3.15
N GLU A 84 6.79 4.38 4.41
CA GLU A 84 5.85 5.38 4.90
C GLU A 84 6.52 6.75 4.92
N VAL A 85 5.86 7.77 4.38
CA VAL A 85 6.39 9.13 4.33
C VAL A 85 5.67 10.00 5.35
N LYS A 86 6.43 10.75 6.15
CA LYS A 86 5.93 11.65 7.19
C LYS A 86 6.56 13.04 7.08
N THR A 87 5.73 14.05 7.23
CA THR A 87 6.17 15.43 7.39
C THR A 87 6.45 15.75 8.85
N GLU A 88 6.95 16.94 9.15
CA GLU A 88 7.41 17.36 10.49
C GLU A 88 6.41 17.06 11.62
N HIS A 89 5.11 17.27 11.36
CA HIS A 89 4.07 17.13 12.39
C HIS A 89 3.30 15.82 12.30
N ASP A 90 3.55 15.01 11.27
CA ASP A 90 2.84 13.74 11.07
C ASP A 90 3.34 12.67 12.05
N ARG A 91 2.43 11.77 12.40
CA ARG A 91 2.72 10.57 13.20
C ARG A 91 2.16 9.34 12.50
N LEU A 92 2.75 8.20 12.79
CA LEU A 92 2.20 6.93 12.33
C LEU A 92 0.85 6.65 12.97
N SER A 93 -0.13 6.28 12.16
CA SER A 93 -1.39 5.73 12.67
C SER A 93 -1.17 4.32 13.25
N GLU A 94 -2.14 3.82 14.02
CA GLU A 94 -2.05 2.46 14.56
C GLU A 94 -2.11 1.42 13.44
N GLU A 95 -2.87 1.67 12.38
CA GLU A 95 -2.93 0.81 11.19
C GLU A 95 -1.57 0.74 10.49
N GLN A 96 -0.90 1.88 10.33
CA GLN A 96 0.45 1.95 9.75
C GLN A 96 1.48 1.22 10.61
N ARG A 97 1.38 1.34 11.94
CA ARG A 97 2.23 0.56 12.86
C ARG A 97 2.00 -0.93 12.73
N LYS A 98 0.73 -1.38 12.68
CA LYS A 98 0.38 -2.80 12.47
C LYS A 98 0.93 -3.32 11.15
N TRP A 99 0.80 -2.53 10.09
CA TRP A 99 1.35 -2.87 8.79
C TRP A 99 2.88 -3.03 8.83
N ASN A 100 3.59 -2.06 9.37
CA ASN A 100 5.05 -2.11 9.49
C ASN A 100 5.51 -3.30 10.34
N ARG A 101 4.83 -3.60 11.46
CA ARG A 101 5.12 -4.81 12.26
C ARG A 101 4.95 -6.10 11.45
N ALA A 102 3.90 -6.19 10.65
CA ALA A 102 3.67 -7.35 9.78
C ALA A 102 4.80 -7.50 8.74
N LEU A 103 5.20 -6.42 8.08
CA LEU A 103 6.31 -6.42 7.13
C LEU A 103 7.60 -6.93 7.77
N ILE A 104 7.97 -6.36 8.93
CA ILE A 104 9.19 -6.73 9.66
C ILE A 104 9.15 -8.22 10.07
N ARG A 105 8.03 -8.67 10.65
CA ARG A 105 7.84 -10.07 11.05
C ARG A 105 8.02 -11.03 9.89
N ASP A 106 7.54 -10.67 8.72
CA ASP A 106 7.53 -11.52 7.52
C ASP A 106 8.82 -11.38 6.68
N GLY A 107 9.82 -10.63 7.17
CA GLY A 107 11.13 -10.49 6.52
C GLY A 107 11.19 -9.46 5.39
N ALA A 108 10.15 -8.65 5.23
CA ALA A 108 10.15 -7.53 4.31
C ALA A 108 10.89 -6.31 4.90
N ILE A 109 11.19 -5.33 4.06
CA ILE A 109 11.81 -4.08 4.47
C ILE A 109 10.70 -3.08 4.79
N ALA A 110 10.69 -2.54 6.01
CA ALA A 110 9.83 -1.44 6.41
C ALA A 110 10.68 -0.23 6.80
N GLU A 111 10.36 0.92 6.23
CA GLU A 111 11.02 2.18 6.54
C GLU A 111 9.99 3.29 6.77
N VAL A 112 10.33 4.24 7.62
CA VAL A 112 9.62 5.52 7.72
C VAL A 112 10.61 6.63 7.37
N TRP A 113 10.29 7.39 6.34
CA TRP A 113 11.05 8.56 5.92
C TRP A 113 10.37 9.79 6.50
N HIS A 114 10.95 10.35 7.54
CA HIS A 114 10.40 11.45 8.32
C HIS A 114 11.21 12.74 8.12
N TYR A 115 10.57 13.75 7.55
CA TYR A 115 11.14 15.10 7.53
C TYR A 115 10.92 15.77 8.90
N ASN A 116 11.98 16.12 9.61
CA ASN A 116 11.95 16.65 10.96
C ASN A 116 12.05 18.18 11.04
N GLY A 117 11.83 18.89 9.93
CA GLY A 117 11.98 20.35 9.82
C GLY A 117 13.35 20.79 9.31
N HIS A 118 14.35 19.93 9.31
CA HIS A 118 15.72 20.21 8.87
C HIS A 118 16.23 19.22 7.82
N ASN A 119 16.03 17.95 8.06
CA ASN A 119 16.49 16.88 7.18
C ASN A 119 15.49 15.72 7.17
N ILE A 120 15.73 14.76 6.28
CA ILE A 120 14.97 13.49 6.25
C ILE A 120 15.72 12.48 7.12
N GLU A 121 15.04 11.97 8.13
CA GLU A 121 15.49 10.86 8.96
C GLU A 121 14.82 9.56 8.49
N ILE A 122 15.60 8.49 8.35
CA ILE A 122 15.09 7.17 7.98
C ILE A 122 15.06 6.28 9.23
N LEU A 123 13.86 5.89 9.64
CA LEU A 123 13.61 4.97 10.76
C LEU A 123 13.44 3.56 10.23
N ARG A 124 14.01 2.56 10.91
CA ARG A 124 13.95 1.14 10.53
C ARG A 124 13.76 0.24 11.75
N GLY A 125 13.16 -0.93 11.55
CA GLY A 125 13.03 -1.94 12.59
C GLY A 125 12.30 -1.44 13.82
N GLU A 126 12.86 -1.69 14.99
CA GLU A 126 12.26 -1.32 16.29
C GLU A 126 11.98 0.18 16.46
N ARG A 127 12.66 1.04 15.69
CA ARG A 127 12.40 2.49 15.71
C ARG A 127 11.08 2.90 15.06
N ILE A 128 10.40 1.98 14.37
CA ILE A 128 9.12 2.21 13.69
C ILE A 128 7.93 1.75 14.54
N ILE A 129 8.13 0.74 15.40
CA ILE A 129 7.08 0.01 16.11
C ILE A 129 6.92 0.46 17.57
#